data_e03d6a03e226eb0e7f2077bb2492ef45
#
_entry.id   e03d6a03e226eb0e7f2077bb2492ef45
#
_cell.length_a   1.000
_cell.length_b   1.000
_cell.length_c   1.000
_cell.angle_alpha   90.00
_cell.angle_beta   90.00
_cell.angle_gamma   90.00
#
_symmetry.space_group_name_H-M   'P 1'
#
loop_
_entity.id
_entity.type
_entity.pdbx_description
1 polymer ?
#
loop_
_entity_poly.entity_id
_entity_poly.type
_entity_poly.pdbx_seq_one_letter_code
_entity_poly.pdbx_strand_id
1 'polypeptide(L)'
;MKSISLADARTIEKSLSFHQLIIGLKQAFADASIITPERHHHDYSNPEEAIDSTLLLMPSWISGSHLGVKLVTVSPNNYKYNLPSIHGLYVLFDAIKGMPLLLLDAQELTARRTAASSALASSFLSRGDSETLLMIGTGKLAPYLIEAHASIRAFKRILIIPQSICLNRF
;
A
#
# COMPACT_ATOMS: atom_id res chain seq x y z
N MET A 1 24.81 -0.46 19.56
CA MET A 1 23.75 -0.08 18.56
C MET A 1 22.49 -0.86 18.88
N LYS A 2 21.32 -0.22 19.01
CA LYS A 2 20.06 -0.96 19.06
C LYS A 2 19.87 -1.65 17.71
N SER A 3 19.52 -2.92 17.70
CA SER A 3 19.21 -3.66 16.47
C SER A 3 17.98 -3.06 15.80
N ILE A 4 18.02 -2.89 14.47
CA ILE A 4 16.86 -2.49 13.68
C ILE A 4 15.90 -3.70 13.63
N SER A 5 14.63 -3.49 13.93
CA SER A 5 13.61 -4.54 13.81
C SER A 5 13.19 -4.70 12.35
N LEU A 6 12.95 -5.94 11.92
CA LEU A 6 12.41 -6.27 10.61
C LEU A 6 10.98 -6.80 10.78
N ALA A 7 10.03 -6.18 10.10
CA ALA A 7 8.66 -6.67 9.99
C ALA A 7 8.41 -7.21 8.58
N ASP A 8 8.36 -8.52 8.46
CA ASP A 8 7.99 -9.22 7.24
C ASP A 8 6.48 -9.11 6.95
N ALA A 9 6.04 -9.61 5.80
CA ALA A 9 4.64 -9.57 5.38
C ALA A 9 3.69 -10.18 6.43
N ARG A 10 4.06 -11.30 7.07
CA ARG A 10 3.24 -11.95 8.10
C ARG A 10 3.13 -11.12 9.37
N THR A 11 4.20 -10.46 9.76
CA THR A 11 4.22 -9.57 10.92
C THR A 11 3.32 -8.37 10.68
N ILE A 12 3.37 -7.77 9.48
CA ILE A 12 2.52 -6.65 9.07
C ILE A 12 1.04 -7.08 9.07
N GLU A 13 0.73 -8.21 8.44
CA GLU A 13 -0.63 -8.76 8.39
C GLU A 13 -1.25 -8.93 9.79
N LYS A 14 -0.50 -9.51 10.71
CA LYS A 14 -0.97 -9.75 12.09
C LYS A 14 -1.08 -8.48 12.92
N SER A 15 -0.21 -7.49 12.68
CA SER A 15 -0.11 -6.28 13.51
C SER A 15 -1.00 -5.13 13.01
N LEU A 16 -1.37 -5.12 11.73
CA LEU A 16 -2.15 -4.05 11.10
C LEU A 16 -3.50 -4.59 10.60
N SER A 17 -4.48 -4.72 11.49
CA SER A 17 -5.85 -5.02 11.07
C SER A 17 -6.42 -3.89 10.21
N PHE A 18 -7.30 -4.21 9.26
CA PHE A 18 -7.92 -3.18 8.40
C PHE A 18 -8.70 -2.14 9.21
N HIS A 19 -9.38 -2.56 10.26
CA HIS A 19 -10.12 -1.63 11.12
C HIS A 19 -9.20 -0.56 11.74
N GLN A 20 -8.09 -0.99 12.36
CA GLN A 20 -7.10 -0.07 12.95
C GLN A 20 -6.43 0.81 11.89
N LEU A 21 -6.09 0.23 10.74
CA LEU A 21 -5.43 0.96 9.66
C LEU A 21 -6.35 2.02 9.05
N ILE A 22 -7.65 1.76 8.89
CA ILE A 22 -8.64 2.72 8.41
C ILE A 22 -8.79 3.89 9.40
N ILE A 23 -8.85 3.61 10.70
CA ILE A 23 -8.90 4.66 11.73
C ILE A 23 -7.63 5.52 11.68
N GLY A 24 -6.45 4.89 11.64
CA GLY A 24 -5.18 5.60 11.55
C GLY A 24 -5.07 6.45 10.28
N LEU A 25 -5.49 5.94 9.13
CA LEU A 25 -5.51 6.71 7.88
C LEU A 25 -6.47 7.89 7.94
N LYS A 26 -7.66 7.72 8.53
CA LYS A 26 -8.60 8.84 8.73
C LYS A 26 -7.98 9.97 9.57
N GLN A 27 -7.27 9.61 10.64
CA GLN A 27 -6.56 10.59 11.47
C GLN A 27 -5.41 11.24 10.70
N ALA A 28 -4.60 10.44 9.99
CA ALA A 28 -3.46 10.93 9.23
C ALA A 28 -3.88 11.88 8.09
N PHE A 29 -4.98 11.62 7.39
CA PHE A 29 -5.49 12.54 6.35
C PHE A 29 -6.05 13.84 6.92
N ALA A 30 -6.45 13.87 8.18
CA ALA A 30 -6.94 15.08 8.86
C ALA A 30 -5.82 15.85 9.55
N ASP A 31 -4.63 15.28 9.68
CA ASP A 31 -3.50 15.87 10.42
C ASP A 31 -2.64 16.74 9.50
N ALA A 32 -2.79 18.05 9.62
CA ALA A 32 -2.00 19.04 8.88
C ALA A 32 -0.51 19.09 9.28
N SER A 33 -0.11 18.42 10.35
CA SER A 33 1.31 18.35 10.76
C SER A 33 2.12 17.32 9.96
N ILE A 34 1.46 16.44 9.21
CA ILE A 34 2.11 15.47 8.34
C ILE A 34 2.58 16.16 7.07
N ILE A 35 3.89 16.16 6.88
CA ILE A 35 4.53 16.72 5.68
C ILE A 35 4.84 15.57 4.73
N THR A 36 4.31 15.64 3.51
CA THR A 36 4.52 14.66 2.46
C THR A 36 4.96 15.39 1.20
N PRO A 37 6.28 15.51 0.93
CA PRO A 37 6.77 16.11 -0.30
C PRO A 37 6.45 15.25 -1.53
N GLU A 38 6.64 15.83 -2.71
CA GLU A 38 6.56 15.05 -3.94
C GLU A 38 7.56 13.89 -3.92
N ARG A 39 7.15 12.75 -4.46
CA ARG A 39 8.03 11.60 -4.59
C ARG A 39 9.17 11.89 -5.57
N HIS A 40 10.36 11.44 -5.23
CA HIS A 40 11.48 11.45 -6.15
C HIS A 40 11.35 10.25 -7.09
N HIS A 41 11.57 10.51 -8.37
CA HIS A 41 11.48 9.54 -9.45
C HIS A 41 12.81 9.57 -10.21
N HIS A 42 13.49 8.44 -10.26
CA HIS A 42 14.78 8.29 -10.92
C HIS A 42 14.74 7.07 -11.85
N ASP A 43 14.80 7.32 -13.15
CA ASP A 43 15.00 6.23 -14.09
C ASP A 43 16.49 5.92 -14.19
N TYR A 44 16.82 4.65 -14.26
CA TYR A 44 18.17 4.18 -14.43
C TYR A 44 18.23 3.10 -15.50
N SER A 45 19.29 3.16 -16.31
CA SER A 45 19.45 2.26 -17.44
C SER A 45 19.63 0.82 -17.00
N ASN A 46 18.97 -0.07 -17.71
CA ASN A 46 19.12 -1.51 -17.59
C ASN A 46 19.49 -2.10 -18.97
N PRO A 47 20.79 -2.06 -19.35
CA PRO A 47 21.22 -2.40 -20.69
C PRO A 47 20.88 -3.83 -21.14
N GLU A 48 20.87 -4.78 -20.19
CA GLU A 48 20.53 -6.19 -20.46
C GLU A 48 19.06 -6.39 -20.82
N GLU A 49 18.19 -5.50 -20.32
CA GLU A 49 16.74 -5.61 -20.52
C GLU A 49 16.22 -4.71 -21.64
N ALA A 50 17.07 -3.82 -22.21
CA ALA A 50 16.70 -2.82 -23.23
C ALA A 50 15.48 -1.96 -22.81
N ILE A 51 15.21 -1.83 -21.52
CA ILE A 51 14.18 -0.98 -20.94
C ILE A 51 14.68 -0.46 -19.59
N ASP A 52 14.45 0.81 -19.32
CA ASP A 52 14.86 1.40 -18.05
C ASP A 52 14.05 0.88 -16.87
N SER A 53 14.70 0.84 -15.73
CA SER A 53 14.08 0.59 -14.42
C SER A 53 13.93 1.91 -13.67
N THR A 54 13.04 1.94 -12.69
CA THR A 54 12.75 3.16 -11.93
C THR A 54 12.99 2.95 -10.45
N LEU A 55 13.62 3.92 -9.79
CA LEU A 55 13.68 4.05 -8.33
C LEU A 55 12.75 5.18 -7.88
N LEU A 56 11.86 4.87 -6.96
CA LEU A 56 10.96 5.82 -6.32
C LEU A 56 11.33 5.98 -4.84
N LEU A 57 11.51 7.23 -4.40
CA LEU A 57 11.71 7.60 -3.01
C LEU A 57 10.51 8.42 -2.53
N MET A 58 9.83 7.95 -1.50
CA MET A 58 8.59 8.53 -1.01
C MET A 58 8.72 8.83 0.49
N PRO A 59 9.30 9.98 0.86
CA PRO A 59 9.41 10.40 2.25
C PRO A 59 8.11 11.02 2.76
N SER A 60 7.88 10.91 4.08
CA SER A 60 6.86 11.64 4.80
C SER A 60 7.25 11.70 6.27
N TRP A 61 6.91 12.79 6.99
CA TRP A 61 7.27 12.93 8.39
C TRP A 61 6.30 13.82 9.18
N ILE A 62 6.36 13.63 10.49
CA ILE A 62 5.82 14.53 11.50
C ILE A 62 7.03 15.09 12.25
N SER A 63 7.22 16.43 12.20
CA SER A 63 8.35 17.08 12.86
C SER A 63 8.41 16.74 14.34
N GLY A 64 9.58 16.34 14.84
CA GLY A 64 9.79 15.97 16.24
C GLY A 64 9.16 14.63 16.67
N SER A 65 8.69 13.81 15.72
CA SER A 65 8.09 12.52 16.03
C SER A 65 8.70 11.41 15.16
N HIS A 66 8.16 11.15 13.99
CA HIS A 66 8.58 10.07 13.11
C HIS A 66 8.81 10.55 11.69
N LEU A 67 9.73 9.89 11.00
CA LEU A 67 9.98 10.02 9.58
C LEU A 67 9.88 8.65 8.94
N GLY A 68 9.15 8.54 7.84
CA GLY A 68 9.06 7.32 7.06
C GLY A 68 9.52 7.54 5.63
N VAL A 69 10.21 6.55 5.06
CA VAL A 69 10.61 6.57 3.65
C VAL A 69 10.22 5.24 3.02
N LYS A 70 9.38 5.28 2.00
CA LYS A 70 9.14 4.13 1.14
C LYS A 70 10.08 4.17 -0.05
N LEU A 71 10.87 3.11 -0.18
CA LEU A 71 11.81 2.86 -1.27
C LEU A 71 11.17 1.81 -2.18
N VAL A 72 11.03 2.11 -3.48
CA VAL A 72 10.42 1.17 -4.45
C VAL A 72 11.25 1.14 -5.72
N THR A 73 11.55 -0.05 -6.19
CA THR A 73 12.10 -0.28 -7.53
C THR A 73 11.03 -0.85 -8.43
N VAL A 74 11.02 -0.39 -9.68
CA VAL A 74 10.14 -0.91 -10.74
C VAL A 74 11.03 -1.41 -11.88
N SER A 75 10.97 -2.71 -12.13
CA SER A 75 11.70 -3.37 -13.21
C SER A 75 10.70 -4.11 -14.10
N PRO A 76 10.28 -3.51 -15.23
CA PRO A 76 9.14 -3.99 -16.02
C PRO A 76 9.31 -5.42 -16.55
N ASN A 77 10.54 -5.82 -16.87
CA ASN A 77 10.85 -7.12 -17.47
C ASN A 77 11.05 -8.26 -16.46
N ASN A 78 10.84 -8.03 -15.15
CA ASN A 78 11.02 -9.06 -14.12
C ASN A 78 10.13 -10.30 -14.33
N TYR A 79 9.07 -10.20 -15.12
CA TYR A 79 8.24 -11.34 -15.50
C TYR A 79 9.05 -12.45 -16.20
N LYS A 80 10.14 -12.10 -16.91
CA LYS A 80 11.05 -13.05 -17.55
C LYS A 80 11.76 -13.97 -16.54
N TYR A 81 11.92 -13.47 -15.31
CA TYR A 81 12.57 -14.18 -14.20
C TYR A 81 11.57 -14.77 -13.21
N ASN A 82 10.26 -14.74 -13.52
CA ASN A 82 9.19 -15.09 -12.59
C ASN A 82 9.21 -14.26 -11.29
N LEU A 83 9.67 -13.02 -11.37
CA LEU A 83 9.72 -12.09 -10.27
C LEU A 83 8.64 -10.99 -10.43
N PRO A 84 8.16 -10.41 -9.32
CA PRO A 84 7.32 -9.22 -9.38
C PRO A 84 8.07 -8.06 -10.05
N SER A 85 7.36 -7.24 -10.82
CA SER A 85 7.95 -6.03 -11.41
C SER A 85 8.25 -4.94 -10.37
N ILE A 86 7.65 -5.03 -9.18
CA ILE A 86 7.78 -4.03 -8.11
C ILE A 86 8.32 -4.69 -6.87
N HIS A 87 9.42 -4.14 -6.33
CA HIS A 87 9.98 -4.49 -5.04
C HIS A 87 10.13 -3.23 -4.19
N GLY A 88 10.18 -3.38 -2.87
CA GLY A 88 10.40 -2.22 -2.02
C GLY A 88 10.49 -2.53 -0.54
N LEU A 89 10.99 -1.53 0.17
CA LEU A 89 11.07 -1.49 1.63
C LEU A 89 10.47 -0.17 2.13
N TYR A 90 9.96 -0.21 3.35
CA TYR A 90 9.62 0.99 4.10
C TYR A 90 10.50 1.09 5.33
N VAL A 91 11.13 2.23 5.51
CA VAL A 91 12.01 2.51 6.66
C VAL A 91 11.35 3.56 7.54
N LEU A 92 11.17 3.23 8.82
CA LEU A 92 10.69 4.17 9.83
C LEU A 92 11.88 4.65 10.68
N PHE A 93 11.94 5.94 10.93
CA PHE A 93 12.96 6.59 11.74
C PHE A 93 12.34 7.37 12.91
N ASP A 94 13.08 7.48 14.00
CA ASP A 94 12.90 8.53 15.00
C ASP A 94 13.32 9.86 14.38
N ALA A 95 12.39 10.80 14.21
CA ALA A 95 12.67 12.08 13.55
C ALA A 95 13.51 13.04 14.42
N ILE A 96 13.64 12.79 15.74
CA ILE A 96 14.46 13.62 16.64
C ILE A 96 15.92 13.21 16.54
N LYS A 97 16.19 11.88 16.57
CA LYS A 97 17.54 11.33 16.66
C LYS A 97 18.08 10.83 15.32
N GLY A 98 17.26 10.77 14.28
CA GLY A 98 17.62 10.23 12.99
C GLY A 98 17.88 8.72 13.00
N MET A 99 17.49 8.02 14.05
CA MET A 99 17.77 6.58 14.19
C MET A 99 16.75 5.75 13.43
N PRO A 100 17.16 4.78 12.59
CA PRO A 100 16.23 3.83 12.02
C PRO A 100 15.65 2.94 13.13
N LEU A 101 14.32 2.81 13.13
CA LEU A 101 13.57 2.05 14.13
C LEU A 101 13.10 0.70 13.58
N LEU A 102 12.62 0.70 12.33
CA LEU A 102 11.93 -0.44 11.77
C LEU A 102 12.08 -0.48 10.24
N LEU A 103 12.30 -1.68 9.71
CA LEU A 103 12.18 -2.01 8.29
C LEU A 103 10.92 -2.83 8.08
N LEU A 104 10.11 -2.48 7.07
CA LEU A 104 8.88 -3.20 6.76
C LEU A 104 8.89 -3.64 5.29
N ASP A 105 8.24 -4.78 5.03
CA ASP A 105 7.89 -5.20 3.67
C ASP A 105 6.95 -4.17 3.03
N ALA A 106 7.43 -3.51 1.95
CA ALA A 106 6.65 -2.46 1.31
C ALA A 106 5.54 -3.01 0.40
N GLN A 107 5.60 -4.26 -0.03
CA GLN A 107 4.55 -4.86 -0.85
C GLN A 107 3.28 -5.09 -0.03
N GLU A 108 3.43 -5.78 1.12
CA GLU A 108 2.32 -6.03 2.04
C GLU A 108 1.76 -4.72 2.58
N LEU A 109 2.62 -3.82 3.06
CA LEU A 109 2.21 -2.51 3.55
C LEU A 109 1.44 -1.71 2.49
N THR A 110 1.91 -1.73 1.23
CA THR A 110 1.25 -1.01 0.13
C THR A 110 -0.10 -1.61 -0.21
N ALA A 111 -0.23 -2.94 -0.26
CA ALA A 111 -1.50 -3.60 -0.53
C ALA A 111 -2.54 -3.26 0.55
N ARG A 112 -2.18 -3.43 1.82
CA ARG A 112 -3.06 -3.16 2.96
C ARG A 112 -3.47 -1.69 3.04
N ARG A 113 -2.49 -0.74 2.96
CA ARG A 113 -2.83 0.69 3.03
C ARG A 113 -3.68 1.14 1.85
N THR A 114 -3.48 0.57 0.65
CA THR A 114 -4.28 0.92 -0.54
C THR A 114 -5.72 0.44 -0.38
N ALA A 115 -5.91 -0.78 0.08
CA ALA A 115 -7.23 -1.33 0.36
C ALA A 115 -7.94 -0.57 1.48
N ALA A 116 -7.22 -0.25 2.56
CA ALA A 116 -7.74 0.53 3.67
C ALA A 116 -8.15 1.95 3.24
N SER A 117 -7.38 2.61 2.37
CA SER A 117 -7.73 3.94 1.82
C SER A 117 -9.01 3.87 0.99
N SER A 118 -9.18 2.80 0.18
CA SER A 118 -10.41 2.57 -0.60
C SER A 118 -11.63 2.36 0.31
N ALA A 119 -11.47 1.54 1.35
CA ALA A 119 -12.54 1.31 2.32
C ALA A 119 -12.89 2.58 3.10
N LEU A 120 -11.89 3.37 3.50
CA LEU A 120 -12.09 4.68 4.14
C LEU A 120 -12.92 5.62 3.24
N ALA A 121 -12.55 5.75 1.96
CA ALA A 121 -13.32 6.55 1.01
C ALA A 121 -14.76 6.03 0.87
N SER A 122 -14.94 4.72 0.77
CA SER A 122 -16.24 4.09 0.71
C SER A 122 -17.12 4.36 1.94
N SER A 123 -16.52 4.48 3.13
CA SER A 123 -17.26 4.80 4.35
C SER A 123 -17.95 6.17 4.31
N PHE A 124 -17.42 7.11 3.52
CA PHE A 124 -18.01 8.45 3.33
C PHE A 124 -18.91 8.55 2.09
N LEU A 125 -18.57 7.83 1.04
CA LEU A 125 -19.15 8.05 -0.29
C LEU A 125 -20.23 7.02 -0.68
N SER A 126 -20.23 5.85 -0.07
CA SER A 126 -21.22 4.82 -0.39
C SER A 126 -22.40 4.83 0.59
N ARG A 127 -23.56 4.33 0.15
CA ARG A 127 -24.75 4.24 0.98
C ARG A 127 -24.50 3.33 2.19
N GLY A 128 -24.96 3.76 3.37
CA GLY A 128 -24.79 3.03 4.63
C GLY A 128 -25.49 1.66 4.66
N ASP A 129 -26.58 1.51 3.89
CA ASP A 129 -27.40 0.30 3.79
C ASP A 129 -26.98 -0.65 2.65
N SER A 130 -25.82 -0.42 2.02
CA SER A 130 -25.33 -1.28 0.94
C SER A 130 -24.95 -2.67 1.46
N GLU A 131 -25.57 -3.71 0.92
CA GLU A 131 -25.40 -5.11 1.33
C GLU A 131 -24.65 -5.95 0.28
N THR A 132 -24.31 -5.37 -0.86
CA THR A 132 -23.60 -6.06 -1.94
C THR A 132 -22.36 -5.30 -2.33
N LEU A 133 -21.22 -5.98 -2.34
CA LEU A 133 -19.95 -5.49 -2.87
C LEU A 133 -19.74 -6.10 -4.27
N LEU A 134 -19.51 -5.27 -5.27
CA LEU A 134 -19.06 -5.70 -6.58
C LEU A 134 -17.57 -5.42 -6.73
N MET A 135 -16.80 -6.48 -6.95
CA MET A 135 -15.36 -6.44 -7.24
C MET A 135 -15.13 -6.75 -8.71
N ILE A 136 -14.58 -5.79 -9.45
CA ILE A 136 -14.19 -5.95 -10.85
C ILE A 136 -12.68 -6.14 -10.91
N GLY A 137 -12.24 -7.30 -11.38
CA GLY A 137 -10.85 -7.72 -11.40
C GLY A 137 -10.51 -8.73 -10.30
N THR A 138 -9.55 -9.59 -10.60
CA THR A 138 -9.08 -10.70 -9.74
C THR A 138 -7.57 -10.62 -9.48
N GLY A 139 -7.00 -9.41 -9.58
CA GLY A 139 -5.58 -9.17 -9.33
C GLY A 139 -5.20 -9.31 -7.85
N LYS A 140 -3.90 -9.21 -7.57
CA LYS A 140 -3.33 -9.36 -6.22
C LYS A 140 -3.98 -8.47 -5.15
N LEU A 141 -4.52 -7.33 -5.53
CA LEU A 141 -5.15 -6.38 -4.61
C LEU A 141 -6.60 -6.74 -4.25
N ALA A 142 -7.27 -7.57 -5.06
CA ALA A 142 -8.69 -7.86 -4.88
C ALA A 142 -9.04 -8.46 -3.49
N PRO A 143 -8.33 -9.46 -2.96
CA PRO A 143 -8.63 -9.99 -1.62
C PRO A 143 -8.47 -8.92 -0.52
N TYR A 144 -7.44 -8.09 -0.58
CA TYR A 144 -7.24 -6.99 0.37
C TYR A 144 -8.38 -5.97 0.34
N LEU A 145 -8.85 -5.61 -0.87
CA LEU A 145 -9.99 -4.71 -1.04
C LEU A 145 -11.27 -5.29 -0.44
N ILE A 146 -11.55 -6.56 -0.71
CA ILE A 146 -12.73 -7.25 -0.18
C ILE A 146 -12.69 -7.26 1.36
N GLU A 147 -11.55 -7.65 1.94
CA GLU A 147 -11.37 -7.71 3.39
C GLU A 147 -11.48 -6.32 4.05
N ALA A 148 -10.84 -5.31 3.45
CA ALA A 148 -10.90 -3.93 3.96
C ALA A 148 -12.33 -3.38 3.94
N HIS A 149 -13.07 -3.57 2.84
CA HIS A 149 -14.47 -3.13 2.76
C HIS A 149 -15.38 -3.92 3.70
N ALA A 150 -15.14 -5.22 3.88
CA ALA A 150 -15.88 -6.05 4.83
C ALA A 150 -15.62 -5.66 6.29
N SER A 151 -14.47 -5.04 6.60
CA SER A 151 -14.15 -4.57 7.95
C SER A 151 -14.97 -3.35 8.40
N ILE A 152 -15.56 -2.62 7.44
CA ILE A 152 -16.38 -1.41 7.72
C ILE A 152 -17.87 -1.61 7.44
N ARG A 153 -18.26 -2.72 6.81
CA ARG A 153 -19.65 -2.97 6.42
C ARG A 153 -19.96 -4.46 6.32
N ALA A 154 -21.11 -4.85 6.84
CA ALA A 154 -21.59 -6.21 6.73
C ALA A 154 -22.24 -6.45 5.36
N PHE A 155 -21.50 -7.04 4.43
CA PHE A 155 -22.03 -7.42 3.12
C PHE A 155 -22.73 -8.78 3.22
N LYS A 156 -23.91 -8.89 2.61
CA LYS A 156 -24.60 -10.17 2.41
C LYS A 156 -24.12 -10.90 1.16
N ARG A 157 -23.58 -10.15 0.17
CA ARG A 157 -23.11 -10.70 -1.10
C ARG A 157 -21.84 -10.01 -1.56
N ILE A 158 -20.91 -10.80 -2.07
CA ILE A 158 -19.70 -10.31 -2.75
C ILE A 158 -19.71 -10.91 -4.14
N LEU A 159 -19.81 -10.07 -5.16
CA LEU A 159 -19.78 -10.46 -6.57
C LEU A 159 -18.40 -10.13 -7.13
N ILE A 160 -17.76 -11.12 -7.75
CA ILE A 160 -16.42 -10.96 -8.32
C ILE A 160 -16.53 -11.21 -9.82
N ILE A 161 -16.13 -10.21 -10.62
CA ILE A 161 -16.15 -10.30 -12.09
C ILE A 161 -14.69 -10.20 -12.58
N PRO A 162 -14.17 -11.20 -13.28
CA PRO A 162 -12.86 -11.11 -13.92
C PRO A 162 -12.82 -9.96 -14.94
N GLN A 163 -11.70 -9.24 -14.99
CA GLN A 163 -11.56 -8.08 -15.89
C GLN A 163 -11.72 -8.45 -17.38
N SER A 164 -11.36 -9.68 -17.76
CA SER A 164 -11.52 -10.20 -19.13
C SER A 164 -12.97 -10.20 -19.61
N ILE A 165 -13.97 -10.28 -18.72
CA ILE A 165 -15.39 -10.24 -19.07
C ILE A 165 -15.84 -8.80 -19.37
N CYS A 166 -15.23 -7.80 -18.73
CA CYS A 166 -15.59 -6.39 -18.91
C CYS A 166 -15.04 -5.82 -20.24
N LEU A 167 -13.87 -6.28 -20.68
CA LEU A 167 -13.20 -5.77 -21.90
C LEU A 167 -13.87 -6.23 -23.21
N ASN A 168 -14.67 -7.29 -23.18
CA ASN A 168 -15.34 -7.83 -24.38
C ASN A 168 -16.71 -7.18 -24.67
N ARG A 169 -17.09 -6.09 -24.02
CA ARG A 169 -18.39 -5.43 -24.19
C ARG A 169 -18.34 -3.96 -24.63
N PHE A 170 -17.14 -3.47 -25.03
CA PHE A 170 -16.96 -2.12 -25.58
C PHE A 170 -16.18 -2.17 -26.89
#